data_675afe92525666363d084fa117c27b3e
#
_entry.id   675afe92525666363d084fa117c27b3e
#
_cell.length_a   1.000
_cell.length_b   1.000
_cell.length_c   1.000
_cell.angle_alpha   90.00
_cell.angle_beta   90.00
_cell.angle_gamma   90.00
#
_symmetry.space_group_name_H-M   'P 1'
#
loop_
_entity.id
_entity.type
_entity.pdbx_description
1 polymer ?
#
loop_
_entity_poly.entity_id
_entity_poly.type
_entity_poly.pdbx_seq_one_letter_code
_entity_poly.pdbx_strand_id
1 'polypeptide(L)'
;MVRTKSMYVVWIVMAAAIFFSTSMSKLDIDTMNKEAEQQQTENIAETVKPETINMGMSVFLPTQPGEKVTVFDQVYANLQAKFVALFLVIFTVLFSSADIGSGYIKNIGGQVRSRRNLIFSKASVLFVYTTVTMLLYFIIQIIAQQMYFGYLEWGNGSELLRYFGIQILLHYALVLISMAIAVVLNSNVFSMTIVICLCMNTMIVLYGVINHLIQKAGVENFQILKYTVTGKIALLSMSPTNKECLTAVVIAAAF
;
A
#
# COMPACT_ATOMS: atom_id res chain seq x y z
N MET A 1 6.18 -21.06 -7.78
CA MET A 1 5.35 -19.86 -7.63
C MET A 1 4.14 -19.87 -8.57
N VAL A 2 4.30 -20.02 -9.87
CA VAL A 2 3.20 -20.04 -10.85
C VAL A 2 2.15 -21.14 -10.62
N ARG A 3 2.48 -22.19 -9.87
CA ARG A 3 1.59 -23.32 -9.55
C ARG A 3 0.68 -23.12 -8.32
N THR A 4 0.81 -22.03 -7.58
CA THR A 4 0.00 -21.77 -6.39
C THR A 4 -1.34 -21.13 -6.79
N LYS A 5 -2.42 -21.88 -6.68
CA LYS A 5 -3.79 -21.38 -6.96
C LYS A 5 -4.13 -20.11 -6.16
N SER A 6 -3.58 -19.95 -4.96
CA SER A 6 -3.78 -18.80 -4.11
C SER A 6 -3.30 -17.47 -4.74
N MET A 7 -2.24 -17.49 -5.54
CA MET A 7 -1.75 -16.28 -6.24
C MET A 7 -2.80 -15.73 -7.23
N TYR A 8 -3.38 -16.62 -8.03
CA TYR A 8 -4.41 -16.22 -9.01
C TYR A 8 -5.68 -15.72 -8.33
N VAL A 9 -6.08 -16.38 -7.24
CA VAL A 9 -7.25 -15.96 -6.46
C VAL A 9 -7.04 -14.55 -5.90
N VAL A 10 -5.86 -14.27 -5.31
CA VAL A 10 -5.54 -12.93 -4.79
C VAL A 10 -5.55 -11.89 -5.91
N TRP A 11 -5.03 -12.17 -7.10
CA TRP A 11 -5.06 -11.26 -8.23
C TRP A 11 -6.47 -11.00 -8.77
N ILE A 12 -7.33 -12.02 -8.82
CA ILE A 12 -8.74 -11.86 -9.25
C ILE A 12 -9.50 -10.99 -8.24
N VAL A 13 -9.33 -11.25 -6.94
CA VAL A 13 -9.98 -10.46 -5.89
C VAL A 13 -9.45 -9.02 -5.90
N MET A 14 -8.14 -8.83 -6.09
CA MET A 14 -7.53 -7.51 -6.23
C MET A 14 -8.11 -6.75 -7.43
N ALA A 15 -8.25 -7.41 -8.58
CA ALA A 15 -8.84 -6.79 -9.77
C ALA A 15 -10.29 -6.34 -9.50
N ALA A 16 -11.13 -7.21 -8.95
CA ALA A 16 -12.51 -6.87 -8.58
C ALA A 16 -12.56 -5.69 -7.60
N ALA A 17 -11.66 -5.67 -6.62
CA ALA A 17 -11.58 -4.61 -5.63
C ALA A 17 -11.12 -3.27 -6.25
N ILE A 18 -10.23 -3.27 -7.25
CA ILE A 18 -9.81 -2.07 -8.00
C ILE A 18 -11.00 -1.50 -8.79
N PHE A 19 -11.74 -2.34 -9.49
CA PHE A 19 -12.94 -1.91 -10.20
C PHE A 19 -13.96 -1.29 -9.24
N PHE A 20 -14.18 -1.91 -8.09
CA PHE A 20 -15.08 -1.38 -7.06
C PHE A 20 -14.56 -0.03 -6.50
N SER A 21 -13.28 0.09 -6.16
CA SER A 21 -12.66 1.33 -5.68
C SER A 21 -12.80 2.46 -6.70
N THR A 22 -12.53 2.19 -7.99
CA THR A 22 -12.63 3.19 -9.06
C THR A 22 -14.10 3.60 -9.30
N SER A 23 -15.05 2.67 -9.16
CA SER A 23 -16.49 2.98 -9.22
C SER A 23 -16.92 3.91 -8.09
N MET A 24 -16.48 3.65 -6.86
CA MET A 24 -16.73 4.52 -5.71
C MET A 24 -16.10 5.89 -5.88
N SER A 25 -14.85 5.96 -6.34
CA SER A 25 -14.17 7.23 -6.63
C SER A 25 -14.94 8.08 -7.65
N LYS A 26 -15.54 7.44 -8.66
CA LYS A 26 -16.38 8.17 -9.63
C LYS A 26 -17.65 8.73 -8.96
N LEU A 27 -18.33 7.93 -8.15
CA LEU A 27 -19.53 8.39 -7.41
C LEU A 27 -19.20 9.55 -6.47
N ASP A 28 -18.05 9.50 -5.79
CA ASP A 28 -17.60 10.58 -4.90
C ASP A 28 -17.36 11.88 -5.69
N ILE A 29 -16.66 11.82 -6.82
CA ILE A 29 -16.43 12.99 -7.68
C ILE A 29 -17.73 13.53 -8.26
N ASP A 30 -18.63 12.67 -8.74
CA ASP A 30 -19.94 13.10 -9.27
C ASP A 30 -20.79 13.79 -8.21
N THR A 31 -20.73 13.34 -6.94
CA THR A 31 -21.39 13.98 -5.80
C THR A 31 -20.76 15.32 -5.46
N MET A 32 -19.42 15.38 -5.36
CA MET A 32 -18.67 16.62 -5.11
C MET A 32 -18.95 17.68 -6.18
N ASN A 33 -19.02 17.29 -7.45
CA ASN A 33 -19.34 18.22 -8.55
C ASN A 33 -20.75 18.77 -8.43
N LYS A 34 -21.75 17.95 -8.09
CA LYS A 34 -23.14 18.40 -7.86
C LYS A 34 -23.25 19.34 -6.65
N GLU A 35 -22.53 19.05 -5.58
CA GLU A 35 -22.50 19.91 -4.38
C GLU A 35 -21.81 21.26 -4.71
N ALA A 36 -20.73 21.26 -5.48
CA ALA A 36 -20.05 22.47 -5.91
C ALA A 36 -20.93 23.33 -6.82
N GLU A 37 -21.72 22.74 -7.74
CA GLU A 37 -22.71 23.44 -8.55
C GLU A 37 -23.83 24.05 -7.71
N GLN A 38 -24.26 23.38 -6.63
CA GLN A 38 -25.27 23.88 -5.69
C GLN A 38 -24.72 24.98 -4.78
N GLN A 39 -23.46 24.89 -4.34
CA GLN A 39 -22.81 25.89 -3.48
C GLN A 39 -22.42 27.17 -4.23
N GLN A 40 -22.31 27.16 -5.56
CA GLN A 40 -22.19 28.39 -6.35
C GLN A 40 -23.45 29.24 -6.25
N THR A 41 -24.57 28.69 -5.78
CA THR A 41 -25.83 29.41 -5.51
C THR A 41 -25.91 29.90 -4.05
N GLU A 42 -25.14 29.36 -3.13
CA GLU A 42 -25.07 29.77 -1.73
C GLU A 42 -23.58 29.85 -1.27
N ASN A 43 -23.11 31.10 -1.08
CA ASN A 43 -21.79 31.39 -0.58
C ASN A 43 -21.57 30.83 0.82
N ILE A 44 -20.82 29.75 0.98
CA ILE A 44 -19.96 29.50 2.17
C ILE A 44 -18.94 28.39 1.80
N ALA A 45 -17.67 28.77 1.76
CA ALA A 45 -16.55 27.86 1.55
C ALA A 45 -16.03 27.31 2.89
N GLU A 46 -16.13 26.02 3.11
CA GLU A 46 -15.23 25.31 4.04
C GLU A 46 -14.46 24.24 3.26
N THR A 47 -13.21 24.57 2.94
CA THR A 47 -12.21 23.63 2.41
C THR A 47 -11.77 22.69 3.54
N VAL A 48 -12.32 21.49 3.57
CA VAL A 48 -11.81 20.42 4.44
C VAL A 48 -10.51 19.86 3.83
N LYS A 49 -9.38 20.26 4.39
CA LYS A 49 -8.09 19.59 4.16
C LYS A 49 -8.03 18.34 5.03
N PRO A 50 -7.94 17.13 4.47
CA PRO A 50 -7.73 15.94 5.27
C PRO A 50 -6.23 15.82 5.64
N GLU A 51 -5.81 16.47 6.71
CA GLU A 51 -4.46 16.27 7.28
C GLU A 51 -4.39 15.09 8.28
N THR A 52 -5.48 14.42 8.53
CA THR A 52 -5.55 13.31 9.49
C THR A 52 -5.60 11.97 8.77
N ILE A 53 -4.58 11.14 9.02
CA ILE A 53 -4.63 9.73 8.62
C ILE A 53 -5.70 9.06 9.49
N ASN A 54 -6.84 8.77 8.88
CA ASN A 54 -7.95 8.12 9.54
C ASN A 54 -7.63 6.63 9.80
N MET A 55 -8.23 6.09 10.86
CA MET A 55 -8.21 4.66 11.12
C MET A 55 -9.01 3.93 10.02
N GLY A 56 -8.43 2.86 9.47
CA GLY A 56 -9.03 2.12 8.36
C GLY A 56 -8.34 2.43 7.03
N MET A 57 -8.98 1.99 5.96
CA MET A 57 -8.52 2.16 4.58
C MET A 57 -9.47 3.15 3.88
N SER A 58 -9.02 4.38 3.71
CA SER A 58 -9.79 5.42 3.03
C SER A 58 -9.04 5.86 1.78
N VAL A 59 -9.67 5.76 0.63
CA VAL A 59 -9.15 6.19 -0.66
C VAL A 59 -9.70 7.58 -0.94
N PHE A 60 -8.84 8.60 -0.89
CA PHE A 60 -9.21 9.98 -1.19
C PHE A 60 -8.50 10.43 -2.46
N LEU A 61 -9.27 10.92 -3.42
CA LEU A 61 -8.72 11.51 -4.63
C LEU A 61 -8.18 12.92 -4.33
N PRO A 62 -7.01 13.28 -4.87
CA PRO A 62 -6.46 14.63 -4.74
C PRO A 62 -7.14 15.64 -5.69
N THR A 63 -7.98 15.17 -6.62
CA THR A 63 -8.66 15.95 -7.65
C THR A 63 -9.70 16.89 -7.03
N GLN A 64 -9.72 18.15 -7.47
CA GLN A 64 -10.70 19.14 -7.02
C GLN A 64 -12.03 19.03 -7.79
N PRO A 65 -13.16 19.52 -7.23
CA PRO A 65 -14.43 19.57 -7.93
C PRO A 65 -14.31 20.34 -9.26
N GLY A 66 -14.85 19.76 -10.34
CA GLY A 66 -14.77 20.32 -11.67
C GLY A 66 -13.51 19.97 -12.49
N GLU A 67 -12.50 19.36 -11.87
CA GLU A 67 -11.32 18.87 -12.56
C GLU A 67 -11.49 17.41 -13.02
N LYS A 68 -10.76 17.03 -14.05
CA LYS A 68 -10.75 15.66 -14.55
C LYS A 68 -9.79 14.80 -13.72
N VAL A 69 -10.28 13.65 -13.29
CA VAL A 69 -9.48 12.67 -12.55
C VAL A 69 -8.45 12.03 -13.47
N THR A 70 -7.17 12.13 -13.13
CA THR A 70 -6.10 11.50 -13.90
C THR A 70 -5.84 10.06 -13.43
N VAL A 71 -5.16 9.26 -14.26
CA VAL A 71 -4.67 7.93 -13.86
C VAL A 71 -3.74 8.05 -12.67
N PHE A 72 -2.94 9.13 -12.62
CA PHE A 72 -2.02 9.38 -11.51
C PHE A 72 -2.78 9.61 -10.18
N ASP A 73 -3.88 10.37 -10.20
CA ASP A 73 -4.71 10.61 -9.00
C ASP A 73 -5.24 9.30 -8.42
N GLN A 74 -5.77 8.42 -9.27
CA GLN A 74 -6.28 7.11 -8.86
C GLN A 74 -5.16 6.19 -8.32
N VAL A 75 -4.02 6.15 -9.01
CA VAL A 75 -2.86 5.36 -8.57
C VAL A 75 -2.35 5.89 -7.23
N TYR A 76 -2.23 7.21 -7.09
CA TYR A 76 -1.82 7.85 -5.86
C TYR A 76 -2.75 7.51 -4.70
N ALA A 77 -4.05 7.73 -4.87
CA ALA A 77 -5.06 7.50 -3.84
C ALA A 77 -5.07 6.03 -3.35
N ASN A 78 -5.05 5.07 -4.29
CA ASN A 78 -5.05 3.64 -3.95
C ASN A 78 -3.75 3.19 -3.25
N LEU A 79 -2.59 3.69 -3.69
CA LEU A 79 -1.30 3.32 -3.08
C LEU A 79 -1.13 3.99 -1.71
N GLN A 80 -1.51 5.27 -1.57
CA GLN A 80 -1.50 5.99 -0.30
C GLN A 80 -2.39 5.31 0.74
N ALA A 81 -3.58 4.85 0.34
CA ALA A 81 -4.49 4.08 1.18
C ALA A 81 -3.96 2.68 1.54
N LYS A 82 -2.83 2.25 0.97
CA LYS A 82 -2.26 0.90 1.12
C LYS A 82 -3.18 -0.21 0.59
N PHE A 83 -4.04 0.14 -0.35
CA PHE A 83 -5.03 -0.78 -0.90
C PHE A 83 -4.36 -1.99 -1.57
N VAL A 84 -3.35 -1.77 -2.42
CA VAL A 84 -2.59 -2.83 -3.07
C VAL A 84 -1.71 -3.59 -2.08
N ALA A 85 -1.17 -2.88 -1.08
CA ALA A 85 -0.37 -3.48 -0.02
C ALA A 85 -1.10 -4.62 0.69
N LEU A 86 -2.41 -4.47 0.95
CA LEU A 86 -3.23 -5.49 1.59
C LEU A 86 -3.15 -6.84 0.85
N PHE A 87 -3.30 -6.83 -0.47
CA PHE A 87 -3.23 -8.06 -1.27
C PHE A 87 -1.83 -8.66 -1.31
N LEU A 88 -0.80 -7.81 -1.37
CA LEU A 88 0.59 -8.23 -1.33
C LEU A 88 0.93 -8.95 -0.03
N VAL A 89 0.53 -8.39 1.11
CA VAL A 89 0.86 -8.95 2.42
C VAL A 89 0.08 -10.23 2.73
N ILE A 90 -1.20 -10.31 2.31
CA ILE A 90 -2.01 -11.54 2.44
C ILE A 90 -1.31 -12.71 1.73
N PHE A 91 -0.94 -12.52 0.47
CA PHE A 91 -0.23 -13.56 -0.27
C PHE A 91 1.12 -13.89 0.39
N THR A 92 1.85 -12.88 0.84
CA THR A 92 3.16 -13.06 1.49
C THR A 92 3.07 -13.94 2.73
N VAL A 93 2.07 -13.72 3.58
CA VAL A 93 1.85 -14.55 4.77
C VAL A 93 1.51 -15.97 4.36
N LEU A 94 0.59 -16.18 3.43
CA LEU A 94 0.22 -17.50 2.93
C LEU A 94 1.41 -18.25 2.32
N PHE A 95 2.22 -17.56 1.52
CA PHE A 95 3.39 -18.12 0.87
C PHE A 95 4.50 -18.45 1.87
N SER A 96 4.75 -17.56 2.85
CA SER A 96 5.84 -17.72 3.80
C SER A 96 5.56 -18.82 4.83
N SER A 97 4.31 -19.00 5.21
CA SER A 97 3.88 -19.99 6.19
C SER A 97 3.56 -21.37 5.59
N ALA A 98 3.34 -21.47 4.29
CA ALA A 98 3.02 -22.74 3.63
C ALA A 98 4.07 -23.82 3.85
N ASP A 99 5.36 -23.47 3.86
CA ASP A 99 6.46 -24.42 4.05
C ASP A 99 6.56 -24.89 5.51
N ILE A 100 6.13 -24.05 6.44
CA ILE A 100 6.14 -24.36 7.89
C ILE A 100 5.01 -25.35 8.17
N GLY A 101 3.81 -25.06 7.67
CA GLY A 101 2.61 -25.88 7.86
C GLY A 101 2.69 -27.25 7.18
N SER A 102 3.38 -27.36 6.03
CA SER A 102 3.56 -28.61 5.30
C SER A 102 4.68 -29.52 5.85
N GLY A 103 5.43 -29.06 6.86
CA GLY A 103 6.60 -29.79 7.36
C GLY A 103 7.80 -29.85 6.39
N TYR A 104 7.71 -29.15 5.25
CA TYR A 104 8.74 -29.12 4.22
C TYR A 104 10.10 -28.67 4.75
N ILE A 105 10.12 -27.71 5.67
CA ILE A 105 11.34 -27.23 6.32
C ILE A 105 12.02 -28.34 7.12
N LYS A 106 11.27 -29.27 7.75
CA LYS A 106 11.84 -30.40 8.50
C LYS A 106 12.53 -31.40 7.57
N ASN A 107 11.96 -31.61 6.37
CA ASN A 107 12.49 -32.57 5.40
C ASN A 107 13.72 -32.01 4.65
N ILE A 108 13.76 -30.71 4.37
CA ILE A 108 14.89 -30.08 3.67
C ILE A 108 15.98 -29.61 4.64
N GLY A 109 15.67 -29.43 5.93
CA GLY A 109 16.61 -28.90 6.91
C GLY A 109 17.93 -29.70 7.04
N GLY A 110 17.92 -31.00 6.66
CA GLY A 110 19.10 -31.83 6.57
C GLY A 110 19.86 -31.78 5.24
N GLN A 111 19.23 -31.27 4.16
CA GLN A 111 19.80 -31.26 2.80
C GLN A 111 20.33 -29.87 2.40
N VAL A 112 19.87 -28.81 3.05
CA VAL A 112 20.29 -27.44 2.71
C VAL A 112 21.50 -27.04 3.54
N ARG A 113 22.61 -26.77 2.87
CA ARG A 113 23.88 -26.35 3.48
C ARG A 113 23.79 -25.07 4.34
N SER A 114 22.81 -24.19 4.07
CA SER A 114 22.62 -22.94 4.82
C SER A 114 21.14 -22.50 4.81
N ARG A 115 20.56 -22.30 5.99
CA ARG A 115 19.21 -21.78 6.18
C ARG A 115 19.06 -20.35 5.61
N ARG A 116 20.13 -19.58 5.53
CA ARG A 116 20.14 -18.23 4.93
C ARG A 116 19.72 -18.27 3.46
N ASN A 117 20.18 -19.26 2.69
CA ASN A 117 19.85 -19.38 1.27
C ASN A 117 18.36 -19.57 1.02
N LEU A 118 17.66 -20.25 1.94
CA LEU A 118 16.18 -20.40 1.88
C LEU A 118 15.47 -19.06 2.07
N ILE A 119 15.92 -18.25 3.02
CA ILE A 119 15.33 -16.92 3.26
C ILE A 119 15.58 -16.00 2.08
N PHE A 120 16.81 -15.94 1.55
CA PHE A 120 17.13 -15.13 0.37
C PHE A 120 16.37 -15.59 -0.88
N SER A 121 16.21 -16.89 -1.08
CA SER A 121 15.41 -17.42 -2.19
C SER A 121 13.94 -16.99 -2.08
N LYS A 122 13.34 -17.04 -0.88
CA LYS A 122 11.99 -16.56 -0.66
C LYS A 122 11.86 -15.05 -0.88
N ALA A 123 12.80 -14.27 -0.36
CA ALA A 123 12.82 -12.82 -0.55
C ALA A 123 12.92 -12.45 -2.03
N SER A 124 13.78 -13.13 -2.80
CA SER A 124 13.91 -12.90 -4.25
C SER A 124 12.61 -13.24 -5.01
N VAL A 125 11.95 -14.34 -4.66
CA VAL A 125 10.66 -14.72 -5.24
C VAL A 125 9.58 -13.69 -4.91
N LEU A 126 9.55 -13.19 -3.66
CA LEU A 126 8.62 -12.15 -3.25
C LEU A 126 8.89 -10.80 -3.91
N PHE A 127 10.15 -10.48 -4.23
CA PHE A 127 10.48 -9.30 -5.02
C PHE A 127 9.84 -9.35 -6.42
N VAL A 128 10.03 -10.48 -7.11
CA VAL A 128 9.40 -10.69 -8.43
C VAL A 128 7.87 -10.64 -8.32
N TYR A 129 7.29 -11.28 -7.30
CA TYR A 129 5.86 -11.24 -7.06
C TYR A 129 5.34 -9.81 -6.83
N THR A 130 6.02 -9.04 -5.97
CA THR A 130 5.64 -7.64 -5.69
C THR A 130 5.67 -6.81 -6.97
N THR A 131 6.76 -6.90 -7.74
CA THR A 131 6.92 -6.14 -8.98
C THR A 131 5.84 -6.50 -10.00
N VAL A 132 5.60 -7.80 -10.24
CA VAL A 132 4.57 -8.27 -11.17
C VAL A 132 3.18 -7.85 -10.72
N THR A 133 2.88 -7.95 -9.41
CA THR A 133 1.56 -7.55 -8.88
C THR A 133 1.35 -6.04 -9.00
N MET A 134 2.37 -5.22 -8.74
CA MET A 134 2.28 -3.76 -8.92
C MET A 134 2.07 -3.37 -10.38
N LEU A 135 2.77 -4.02 -11.32
CA LEU A 135 2.55 -3.79 -12.76
C LEU A 135 1.15 -4.25 -13.20
N LEU A 136 0.69 -5.40 -12.71
CA LEU A 136 -0.67 -5.89 -12.99
C LEU A 136 -1.73 -4.92 -12.43
N TYR A 137 -1.54 -4.43 -11.20
CA TYR A 137 -2.37 -3.38 -10.61
C TYR A 137 -2.46 -2.16 -11.53
N PHE A 138 -1.33 -1.67 -12.01
CA PHE A 138 -1.27 -0.49 -12.86
C PHE A 138 -2.05 -0.68 -14.16
N ILE A 139 -1.91 -1.85 -14.81
CA ILE A 139 -2.67 -2.19 -16.03
C ILE A 139 -4.18 -2.24 -15.74
N ILE A 140 -4.58 -2.89 -14.64
CA ILE A 140 -6.00 -3.01 -14.26
C ILE A 140 -6.57 -1.61 -13.95
N GLN A 141 -5.79 -0.73 -13.29
CA GLN A 141 -6.22 0.64 -13.00
C GLN A 141 -6.48 1.45 -14.27
N ILE A 142 -5.63 1.33 -15.30
CA ILE A 142 -5.85 1.98 -16.59
C ILE A 142 -7.17 1.52 -17.23
N ILE A 143 -7.43 0.20 -17.21
CA ILE A 143 -8.66 -0.37 -17.76
C ILE A 143 -9.89 0.13 -16.98
N ALA A 144 -9.81 0.12 -15.64
CA ALA A 144 -10.89 0.61 -14.78
C ALA A 144 -11.15 2.11 -15.00
N GLN A 145 -10.10 2.93 -15.13
CA GLN A 145 -10.20 4.36 -15.43
C GLN A 145 -10.96 4.58 -16.74
N GLN A 146 -10.54 3.93 -17.82
CA GLN A 146 -11.20 4.05 -19.11
C GLN A 146 -12.67 3.61 -19.08
N MET A 147 -12.97 2.56 -18.31
CA MET A 147 -14.32 1.97 -18.25
C MET A 147 -15.30 2.85 -17.47
N TYR A 148 -14.88 3.43 -16.35
CA TYR A 148 -15.77 4.23 -15.49
C TYR A 148 -15.81 5.70 -15.84
N PHE A 149 -14.68 6.31 -16.19
CA PHE A 149 -14.58 7.73 -16.52
C PHE A 149 -14.76 8.02 -18.02
N GLY A 150 -14.56 7.03 -18.90
CA GLY A 150 -14.71 7.17 -20.36
C GLY A 150 -13.59 7.96 -21.03
N TYR A 151 -12.58 8.39 -20.27
CA TYR A 151 -11.39 9.09 -20.77
C TYR A 151 -10.13 8.61 -20.06
N LEU A 152 -8.97 8.86 -20.67
CA LEU A 152 -7.67 8.50 -20.14
C LEU A 152 -6.76 9.72 -20.11
N GLU A 153 -6.64 10.36 -18.98
CA GLU A 153 -5.68 11.41 -18.72
C GLU A 153 -4.59 10.91 -17.77
N TRP A 154 -3.33 11.04 -18.20
CA TRP A 154 -2.20 10.44 -17.45
C TRP A 154 -1.70 11.28 -16.29
N GLY A 155 -1.92 12.61 -16.34
CA GLY A 155 -1.23 13.54 -15.47
C GLY A 155 0.26 13.69 -15.86
N ASN A 156 1.11 14.01 -14.88
CA ASN A 156 2.55 14.13 -15.12
C ASN A 156 3.23 12.73 -15.14
N GLY A 157 3.50 12.21 -16.34
CA GLY A 157 4.04 10.86 -16.54
C GLY A 157 5.42 10.64 -15.88
N SER A 158 6.28 11.66 -15.82
CA SER A 158 7.61 11.54 -15.21
C SER A 158 7.52 11.41 -13.68
N GLU A 159 6.63 12.17 -13.06
CA GLU A 159 6.35 12.10 -11.61
C GLU A 159 5.65 10.80 -11.25
N LEU A 160 4.70 10.36 -12.08
CA LEU A 160 4.03 9.07 -11.93
C LEU A 160 5.04 7.91 -11.90
N LEU A 161 5.97 7.85 -12.86
CA LEU A 161 6.99 6.80 -12.91
C LEU A 161 7.91 6.84 -11.70
N ARG A 162 8.32 8.03 -11.28
CA ARG A 162 9.16 8.22 -10.10
C ARG A 162 8.45 7.78 -8.83
N TYR A 163 7.22 8.24 -8.63
CA TYR A 163 6.37 7.86 -7.51
C TYR A 163 6.15 6.35 -7.47
N PHE A 164 5.75 5.76 -8.59
CA PHE A 164 5.45 4.34 -8.70
C PHE A 164 6.68 3.47 -8.44
N GLY A 165 7.85 3.86 -8.94
CA GLY A 165 9.11 3.16 -8.68
C GLY A 165 9.47 3.12 -7.20
N ILE A 166 9.30 4.25 -6.48
CA ILE A 166 9.54 4.30 -5.03
C ILE A 166 8.49 3.46 -4.28
N GLN A 167 7.24 3.51 -4.70
CA GLN A 167 6.18 2.71 -4.12
C GLN A 167 6.44 1.20 -4.25
N ILE A 168 7.00 0.72 -5.37
CA ILE A 168 7.41 -0.69 -5.52
C ILE A 168 8.42 -1.07 -4.42
N LEU A 169 9.43 -0.24 -4.17
CA LEU A 169 10.44 -0.51 -3.14
C LEU A 169 9.84 -0.51 -1.73
N LEU A 170 8.97 0.45 -1.42
CA LEU A 170 8.30 0.52 -0.12
C LEU A 170 7.35 -0.67 0.10
N HIS A 171 6.60 -1.06 -0.93
CA HIS A 171 5.73 -2.25 -0.85
C HIS A 171 6.54 -3.52 -0.70
N TYR A 172 7.70 -3.63 -1.36
CA TYR A 172 8.60 -4.77 -1.17
C TYR A 172 9.18 -4.82 0.26
N ALA A 173 9.57 -3.68 0.83
CA ALA A 173 9.99 -3.63 2.23
C ALA A 173 8.87 -4.09 3.19
N LEU A 174 7.62 -3.67 2.95
CA LEU A 174 6.48 -4.13 3.73
C LEU A 174 6.24 -5.65 3.57
N VAL A 175 6.44 -6.18 2.37
CA VAL A 175 6.39 -7.63 2.09
C VAL A 175 7.47 -8.38 2.87
N LEU A 176 8.69 -7.86 2.97
CA LEU A 176 9.77 -8.46 3.79
C LEU A 176 9.43 -8.45 5.28
N ILE A 177 8.89 -7.35 5.80
CA ILE A 177 8.39 -7.27 7.19
C ILE A 177 7.30 -8.34 7.41
N SER A 178 6.36 -8.46 6.49
CA SER A 178 5.26 -9.43 6.57
C SER A 178 5.77 -10.88 6.52
N MET A 179 6.79 -11.15 5.70
CA MET A 179 7.48 -12.44 5.67
C MET A 179 8.15 -12.74 7.00
N ALA A 180 8.84 -11.77 7.60
CA ALA A 180 9.50 -11.93 8.89
C ALA A 180 8.47 -12.23 10.00
N ILE A 181 7.36 -11.48 10.04
CA ILE A 181 6.26 -11.73 10.99
C ILE A 181 5.70 -13.15 10.83
N ALA A 182 5.46 -13.60 9.60
CA ALA A 182 4.94 -14.93 9.31
C ALA A 182 5.88 -16.05 9.77
N VAL A 183 7.20 -15.86 9.58
CA VAL A 183 8.22 -16.84 9.99
C VAL A 183 8.39 -16.87 11.51
N VAL A 184 8.38 -15.71 12.18
CA VAL A 184 8.58 -15.61 13.64
C VAL A 184 7.38 -16.17 14.41
N LEU A 185 6.16 -15.79 14.01
CA LEU A 185 4.95 -16.20 14.72
C LEU A 185 4.54 -17.65 14.43
N ASN A 186 5.02 -18.22 13.34
CA ASN A 186 4.71 -19.60 12.93
C ASN A 186 3.19 -19.93 12.95
N SER A 187 2.36 -18.93 12.77
CA SER A 187 0.89 -19.02 12.76
C SER A 187 0.30 -18.13 11.68
N ASN A 188 -0.46 -18.73 10.77
CA ASN A 188 -1.09 -18.02 9.66
C ASN A 188 -2.08 -16.96 10.17
N VAL A 189 -2.89 -17.33 11.17
CA VAL A 189 -3.96 -16.47 11.69
C VAL A 189 -3.38 -15.23 12.36
N PHE A 190 -2.47 -15.41 13.31
CA PHE A 190 -1.86 -14.27 14.01
C PHE A 190 -1.02 -13.39 13.08
N SER A 191 -0.24 -14.00 12.19
CA SER A 191 0.55 -13.25 11.22
C SER A 191 -0.33 -12.43 10.30
N MET A 192 -1.41 -13.03 9.77
CA MET A 192 -2.37 -12.35 8.89
C MET A 192 -3.02 -11.17 9.60
N THR A 193 -3.48 -11.36 10.84
CA THR A 193 -4.13 -10.30 11.62
C THR A 193 -3.20 -9.12 11.84
N ILE A 194 -1.96 -9.35 12.28
CA ILE A 194 -0.99 -8.27 12.53
C ILE A 194 -0.69 -7.50 11.25
N VAL A 195 -0.46 -8.21 10.14
CA VAL A 195 -0.09 -7.58 8.87
C VAL A 195 -1.25 -6.81 8.26
N ILE A 196 -2.48 -7.30 8.39
CA ILE A 196 -3.69 -6.54 8.00
C ILE A 196 -3.83 -5.28 8.87
N CYS A 197 -3.63 -5.36 10.18
CA CYS A 197 -3.65 -4.21 11.07
C CYS A 197 -2.61 -3.14 10.68
N LEU A 198 -1.42 -3.55 10.22
CA LEU A 198 -0.41 -2.64 9.69
C LEU A 198 -0.89 -1.91 8.42
N CYS A 199 -1.59 -2.60 7.51
CA CYS A 199 -2.13 -2.00 6.30
C CYS A 199 -3.32 -1.08 6.59
N MET A 200 -4.21 -1.45 7.52
CA MET A 200 -5.44 -0.71 7.83
C MET A 200 -5.22 0.51 8.76
N ASN A 201 -4.00 0.99 8.94
CA ASN A 201 -3.68 2.12 9.83
C ASN A 201 -4.12 1.93 11.30
N THR A 202 -4.49 0.73 11.73
CA THR A 202 -4.94 0.45 13.12
C THR A 202 -3.83 0.77 14.13
N MET A 203 -2.57 0.72 13.70
CA MET A 203 -1.41 1.06 14.52
C MET A 203 -1.28 2.57 14.84
N ILE A 204 -2.12 3.43 14.26
CA ILE A 204 -2.13 4.88 14.58
C ILE A 204 -2.32 5.13 16.07
N VAL A 205 -3.19 4.35 16.73
CA VAL A 205 -3.41 4.47 18.18
C VAL A 205 -2.13 4.16 18.95
N LEU A 206 -1.42 3.08 18.57
CA LEU A 206 -0.14 2.71 19.17
C LEU A 206 0.93 3.77 18.91
N TYR A 207 0.99 4.30 17.70
CA TYR A 207 1.90 5.37 17.33
C TYR A 207 1.63 6.65 18.13
N GLY A 208 0.35 6.97 18.39
CA GLY A 208 -0.04 8.09 19.24
C GLY A 208 0.50 7.95 20.68
N VAL A 209 0.34 6.77 21.26
CA VAL A 209 0.87 6.48 22.62
C VAL A 209 2.41 6.60 22.64
N ILE A 210 3.10 6.02 21.68
CA ILE A 210 4.57 6.09 21.60
C ILE A 210 5.04 7.54 21.40
N ASN A 211 4.40 8.28 20.48
CA ASN A 211 4.72 9.69 20.27
C ASN A 211 4.58 10.51 21.55
N HIS A 212 3.48 10.27 22.31
CA HIS A 212 3.26 10.96 23.58
C HIS A 212 4.33 10.62 24.64
N LEU A 213 4.77 9.36 24.71
CA LEU A 213 5.85 8.95 25.62
C LEU A 213 7.19 9.60 25.25
N ILE A 214 7.50 9.67 23.95
CA ILE A 214 8.75 10.30 23.46
C ILE A 214 8.73 11.82 23.67
N GLN A 215 7.59 12.47 23.47
CA GLN A 215 7.43 13.90 23.76
C GLN A 215 7.62 14.19 25.26
N LYS A 216 7.12 13.34 26.15
CA LYS A 216 7.39 13.44 27.59
C LYS A 216 8.88 13.26 27.94
N ALA A 217 9.63 12.53 27.13
CA ALA A 217 11.07 12.35 27.28
C ALA A 217 11.88 13.57 26.73
N GLY A 218 11.22 14.65 26.27
CA GLY A 218 11.85 15.91 25.86
C GLY A 218 12.17 16.00 24.36
N VAL A 219 11.69 15.07 23.53
CA VAL A 219 11.85 15.16 22.08
C VAL A 219 10.58 15.76 21.47
N GLU A 220 10.60 17.08 21.24
CA GLU A 220 9.50 17.79 20.62
C GLU A 220 9.39 17.43 19.11
N ASN A 221 8.16 17.39 18.59
CA ASN A 221 7.85 17.13 17.16
C ASN A 221 8.26 15.77 16.60
N PHE A 222 8.52 14.76 17.44
CA PHE A 222 8.76 13.41 16.96
C PHE A 222 7.45 12.73 16.50
N GLN A 223 7.47 12.18 15.29
CA GLN A 223 6.35 11.41 14.72
C GLN A 223 6.87 10.06 14.19
N ILE A 224 6.65 8.99 14.93
CA ILE A 224 7.13 7.64 14.58
C ILE A 224 6.65 7.20 13.20
N LEU A 225 5.47 7.63 12.79
CA LEU A 225 4.88 7.31 11.49
C LEU A 225 5.80 7.70 10.31
N LYS A 226 6.51 8.82 10.42
CA LYS A 226 7.46 9.27 9.37
C LYS A 226 8.65 8.34 9.16
N TYR A 227 8.94 7.48 10.14
CA TYR A 227 10.08 6.56 10.14
C TYR A 227 9.66 5.10 9.88
N THR A 228 8.37 4.83 9.71
CA THR A 228 7.87 3.49 9.40
C THR A 228 7.64 3.32 7.90
N VAL A 229 7.80 2.08 7.40
CA VAL A 229 7.51 1.76 5.99
C VAL A 229 6.06 2.07 5.64
N THR A 230 5.11 1.68 6.51
CA THR A 230 3.68 1.94 6.31
C THR A 230 3.34 3.43 6.30
N GLY A 231 4.02 4.22 7.12
CA GLY A 231 3.89 5.66 7.12
C GLY A 231 4.49 6.31 5.87
N LYS A 232 5.62 5.81 5.38
CA LYS A 232 6.20 6.31 4.12
C LYS A 232 5.32 6.00 2.91
N ILE A 233 4.69 4.84 2.85
CA ILE A 233 3.71 4.53 1.80
C ILE A 233 2.55 5.54 1.81
N ALA A 234 2.04 5.89 2.99
CA ALA A 234 0.89 6.79 3.14
C ALA A 234 1.24 8.29 3.00
N LEU A 235 2.45 8.70 3.36
CA LEU A 235 2.86 10.12 3.43
C LEU A 235 3.71 10.58 2.24
N LEU A 236 4.04 9.70 1.29
CA LEU A 236 4.81 10.08 0.11
C LEU A 236 3.96 11.00 -0.76
N SER A 237 4.47 12.19 -1.08
CA SER A 237 3.79 13.17 -1.94
C SER A 237 3.69 12.68 -3.39
N MET A 238 2.74 13.21 -4.18
CA MET A 238 2.63 12.91 -5.62
C MET A 238 3.90 13.29 -6.38
N SER A 239 4.46 14.47 -6.07
CA SER A 239 5.71 14.98 -6.65
C SER A 239 6.84 14.88 -5.60
N PRO A 240 7.40 13.68 -5.36
CA PRO A 240 8.34 13.49 -4.26
C PRO A 240 9.66 14.20 -4.54
N THR A 241 10.10 14.99 -3.58
CA THR A 241 11.41 15.65 -3.64
C THR A 241 12.54 14.62 -3.57
N ASN A 242 13.76 15.01 -4.01
CA ASN A 242 14.92 14.11 -3.94
C ASN A 242 15.22 13.64 -2.51
N LYS A 243 14.95 14.50 -1.50
CA LYS A 243 15.11 14.14 -0.08
C LYS A 243 14.09 13.10 0.37
N GLU A 244 12.83 13.24 -0.05
CA GLU A 244 11.77 12.26 0.24
C GLU A 244 12.05 10.92 -0.41
N CYS A 245 12.49 10.92 -1.67
CA CYS A 245 12.92 9.72 -2.38
C CYS A 245 14.06 9.01 -1.62
N LEU A 246 15.11 9.75 -1.27
CA LEU A 246 16.26 9.20 -0.54
C LEU A 246 15.84 8.60 0.80
N THR A 247 15.03 9.34 1.58
CA THR A 247 14.56 8.85 2.88
C THR A 247 13.67 7.61 2.74
N ALA A 248 12.82 7.54 1.71
CA ALA A 248 12.00 6.37 1.43
C ALA A 248 12.85 5.15 1.07
N VAL A 249 13.88 5.33 0.22
CA VAL A 249 14.82 4.26 -0.15
C VAL A 249 15.64 3.79 1.06
N VAL A 250 16.15 4.72 1.89
CA VAL A 250 16.90 4.36 3.11
C VAL A 250 16.02 3.57 4.08
N ILE A 251 14.78 3.99 4.30
CA ILE A 251 13.85 3.25 5.16
C ILE A 251 13.51 1.89 4.56
N ALA A 252 13.28 1.80 3.24
CA ALA A 252 13.04 0.52 2.58
C ALA A 252 14.23 -0.43 2.65
N ALA A 253 15.47 0.10 2.62
CA ALA A 253 16.70 -0.69 2.71
C ALA A 253 17.07 -1.12 4.13
N ALA A 254 16.50 -0.46 5.16
CA ALA A 254 16.73 -0.80 6.56
C ALA A 254 15.97 -2.08 7.00
N PHE A 255 15.00 -2.51 6.21
CA PHE A 255 14.17 -3.70 6.44
C PHE A 255 14.37 -4.77 5.38
#